data_be95593451cdc4c46acf545658c5da41
#
_entry.id   be95593451cdc4c46acf545658c5da41
#
_cell.length_a   1.000
_cell.length_b   1.000
_cell.length_c   1.000
_cell.angle_alpha   90.00
_cell.angle_beta   90.00
_cell.angle_gamma   90.00
#
_symmetry.space_group_name_H-M   'P 1'
#
loop_
_entity.id
_entity.type
_entity.pdbx_description
1 polymer ?
#
loop_
_entity_poly.entity_id
_entity_poly.type
_entity_poly.pdbx_seq_one_letter_code
_entity_poly.pdbx_strand_id
1 'polypeptide(L)'
;MIVPETSRPAPEDATGPIPVIGTGPRVAFLGLGVMGAPMAGHLSKADYRITVYNRTAKKALAWVALHRGLAKPTPVEAVEDAEVVMLCVGNDDDVRSVVLGPNGALAGMKPGSILVDHTTASADVAREIAAACAERGVGFVDAPVSGGQAGAQNGALTVMCGCDDPAVFEKVKVVIAPYSRACELLGGVGSGQLAKMVNQICIAGVVQGLAEGINFAQRAGLDVEKLVGVIGKGAAQSWQMDNRAGTMAKGEFEFGFAVEWMRKDLGICLDEAQRNGARLPMTALVDQFYAQVMARGGRRWDTSSLVHLLQKD
;
A
#
# COMPACT_ATOMS: atom_id res chain seq x y z
N MET A 1 -7.38 73.57 -3.64
CA MET A 1 -7.31 72.42 -4.60
C MET A 1 -7.26 71.14 -3.79
N ILE A 2 -8.38 70.47 -3.69
CA ILE A 2 -8.53 69.22 -2.90
C ILE A 2 -8.37 68.08 -3.91
N VAL A 3 -7.37 67.20 -3.69
CA VAL A 3 -7.13 66.04 -4.52
C VAL A 3 -8.08 64.94 -4.04
N PRO A 4 -8.84 64.24 -4.90
CA PRO A 4 -9.69 63.16 -4.48
C PRO A 4 -8.92 61.89 -4.20
N GLU A 5 -9.28 61.23 -3.10
CA GLU A 5 -8.80 59.97 -2.59
C GLU A 5 -9.15 58.84 -3.59
N THR A 6 -8.13 58.15 -4.12
CA THR A 6 -8.35 57.00 -5.00
C THR A 6 -8.81 55.79 -4.16
N SER A 7 -10.03 55.38 -4.40
CA SER A 7 -10.59 54.15 -3.84
C SER A 7 -9.78 52.93 -4.24
N ARG A 8 -9.26 52.17 -3.21
CA ARG A 8 -8.72 50.83 -3.43
C ARG A 8 -9.83 49.90 -3.94
N PRO A 9 -9.55 49.06 -4.96
CA PRO A 9 -10.49 48.02 -5.32
C PRO A 9 -10.62 47.01 -4.18
N ALA A 10 -11.82 46.55 -3.91
CA ALA A 10 -12.11 45.46 -2.97
C ALA A 10 -11.40 44.19 -3.41
N PRO A 11 -11.00 43.29 -2.48
CA PRO A 11 -10.39 42.03 -2.83
C PRO A 11 -11.40 41.21 -3.66
N GLU A 12 -10.97 40.75 -4.86
CA GLU A 12 -11.72 39.80 -5.66
C GLU A 12 -12.02 38.54 -4.84
N ASP A 13 -13.29 38.21 -4.70
CA ASP A 13 -13.76 36.99 -4.03
C ASP A 13 -13.11 35.76 -4.65
N ALA A 14 -12.25 35.12 -3.90
CA ALA A 14 -11.68 33.81 -4.21
C ALA A 14 -12.77 32.72 -3.96
N THR A 15 -13.86 32.77 -4.70
CA THR A 15 -14.86 31.70 -4.73
C THR A 15 -14.39 30.61 -5.68
N GLY A 16 -13.38 29.84 -5.26
CA GLY A 16 -13.15 28.51 -5.84
C GLY A 16 -14.38 27.62 -5.57
N PRO A 17 -14.64 26.60 -6.41
CA PRO A 17 -15.79 25.72 -6.21
C PRO A 17 -15.76 25.13 -4.80
N ILE A 18 -16.89 25.22 -4.08
CA ILE A 18 -17.05 24.67 -2.73
C ILE A 18 -16.75 23.17 -2.82
N PRO A 19 -15.82 22.62 -2.00
CA PRO A 19 -15.48 21.22 -2.04
C PRO A 19 -16.73 20.36 -1.78
N VAL A 20 -17.03 19.43 -2.65
CA VAL A 20 -18.12 18.47 -2.43
C VAL A 20 -17.61 17.41 -1.46
N ILE A 21 -18.23 17.31 -0.29
CA ILE A 21 -17.88 16.39 0.79
C ILE A 21 -18.96 15.30 0.88
N GLY A 22 -18.56 14.06 1.18
CA GLY A 22 -19.50 12.97 1.48
C GLY A 22 -20.34 13.26 2.72
N THR A 23 -21.39 12.51 2.95
CA THR A 23 -22.32 12.68 4.09
C THR A 23 -22.10 11.64 5.20
N GLY A 24 -21.37 10.57 4.90
CA GLY A 24 -21.07 9.45 5.79
C GLY A 24 -20.03 9.74 6.90
N PRO A 25 -19.48 8.70 7.55
CA PRO A 25 -18.45 8.83 8.59
C PRO A 25 -17.20 9.56 8.11
N ARG A 26 -16.49 10.20 9.05
CA ARG A 26 -15.27 10.98 8.74
C ARG A 26 -14.05 10.08 8.75
N VAL A 27 -13.36 10.05 7.63
CA VAL A 27 -12.14 9.26 7.45
C VAL A 27 -11.00 10.15 6.96
N ALA A 28 -9.82 10.01 7.54
CA ALA A 28 -8.60 10.56 6.97
C ALA A 28 -7.84 9.49 6.19
N PHE A 29 -7.21 9.85 5.06
CA PHE A 29 -6.33 8.94 4.33
C PHE A 29 -4.96 9.59 4.12
N LEU A 30 -3.93 8.98 4.72
CA LEU A 30 -2.56 9.47 4.76
C LEU A 30 -1.69 8.64 3.82
N GLY A 31 -1.21 9.26 2.74
CA GLY A 31 -0.42 8.59 1.71
C GLY A 31 -1.22 8.22 0.47
N LEU A 32 -1.00 8.98 -0.62
CA LEU A 32 -1.67 8.84 -1.91
C LEU A 32 -0.71 8.29 -2.97
N GLY A 33 -0.07 7.15 -2.64
CA GLY A 33 0.71 6.36 -3.58
C GLY A 33 -0.18 5.57 -4.54
N VAL A 34 0.43 4.64 -5.30
CA VAL A 34 -0.28 3.77 -6.26
C VAL A 34 -1.35 2.90 -5.61
N MET A 35 -1.22 2.63 -4.30
CA MET A 35 -2.18 1.88 -3.51
C MET A 35 -3.19 2.80 -2.80
N GLY A 36 -2.69 3.82 -2.07
CA GLY A 36 -3.52 4.67 -1.23
C GLY A 36 -4.50 5.55 -2.00
N ALA A 37 -4.11 6.10 -3.14
CA ALA A 37 -4.99 6.96 -3.93
C ALA A 37 -6.28 6.25 -4.40
N PRO A 38 -6.24 5.03 -4.99
CA PRO A 38 -7.47 4.31 -5.34
C PRO A 38 -8.25 3.84 -4.11
N MET A 39 -7.62 3.41 -3.01
CA MET A 39 -8.33 3.04 -1.77
C MET A 39 -9.14 4.22 -1.22
N ALA A 40 -8.52 5.41 -1.10
CA ALA A 40 -9.21 6.64 -0.72
C ALA A 40 -10.34 6.99 -1.71
N GLY A 41 -10.14 6.75 -3.02
CA GLY A 41 -11.15 6.95 -4.06
C GLY A 41 -12.37 6.05 -3.89
N HIS A 42 -12.21 4.80 -3.49
CA HIS A 42 -13.33 3.90 -3.17
C HIS A 42 -14.12 4.39 -1.95
N LEU A 43 -13.45 4.88 -0.90
CA LEU A 43 -14.13 5.46 0.25
C LEU A 43 -14.93 6.70 -0.13
N SER A 44 -14.37 7.58 -0.97
CA SER A 44 -15.10 8.74 -1.50
C SER A 44 -16.35 8.36 -2.29
N LYS A 45 -16.27 7.28 -3.11
CA LYS A 45 -17.43 6.74 -3.84
C LYS A 45 -18.48 6.11 -2.93
N ALA A 46 -18.06 5.55 -1.79
CA ALA A 46 -18.93 5.00 -0.76
C ALA A 46 -19.48 6.07 0.21
N ASP A 47 -19.40 7.35 -0.18
CA ASP A 47 -19.95 8.52 0.50
C ASP A 47 -19.31 8.85 1.88
N TYR A 48 -18.13 8.32 2.18
CA TYR A 48 -17.37 8.76 3.37
C TYR A 48 -16.92 10.23 3.22
N ARG A 49 -16.86 10.96 4.33
CA ARG A 49 -16.25 12.30 4.40
C ARG A 49 -14.75 12.16 4.49
N ILE A 50 -14.05 12.27 3.34
CA ILE A 50 -12.62 12.00 3.25
C ILE A 50 -11.80 13.28 3.37
N THR A 51 -10.81 13.25 4.26
CA THR A 51 -9.71 14.21 4.28
C THR A 51 -8.42 13.48 3.92
N VAL A 52 -7.68 14.00 2.95
CA VAL A 52 -6.44 13.35 2.49
C VAL A 52 -5.19 14.17 2.82
N TYR A 53 -4.10 13.45 3.06
CA TYR A 53 -2.77 14.02 3.15
C TYR A 53 -1.79 13.23 2.29
N ASN A 54 -0.84 13.92 1.68
CA ASN A 54 0.32 13.30 1.05
C ASN A 54 1.55 14.21 1.18
N ARG A 55 2.71 13.64 1.49
CA ARG A 55 4.00 14.37 1.59
C ARG A 55 4.25 15.27 0.38
N THR A 56 3.92 14.82 -0.82
CA THR A 56 3.89 15.65 -2.03
C THR A 56 2.50 16.28 -2.17
N ALA A 57 2.32 17.52 -1.73
CA ALA A 57 1.03 18.22 -1.71
C ALA A 57 0.30 18.21 -3.06
N LYS A 58 1.03 18.29 -4.18
CA LYS A 58 0.46 18.23 -5.53
C LYS A 58 -0.38 16.94 -5.75
N LYS A 59 0.00 15.80 -5.14
CA LYS A 59 -0.77 14.56 -5.25
C LYS A 59 -2.11 14.64 -4.51
N ALA A 60 -2.13 15.27 -3.32
CA ALA A 60 -3.37 15.46 -2.57
C ALA A 60 -4.32 16.42 -3.32
N LEU A 61 -3.80 17.52 -3.87
CA LEU A 61 -4.58 18.45 -4.70
C LEU A 61 -5.11 17.79 -5.98
N ALA A 62 -4.30 16.99 -6.66
CA ALA A 62 -4.75 16.22 -7.83
C ALA A 62 -5.84 15.21 -7.48
N TRP A 63 -5.76 14.58 -6.29
CA TRP A 63 -6.76 13.63 -5.84
C TRP A 63 -8.12 14.32 -5.58
N VAL A 64 -8.15 15.47 -4.87
CA VAL A 64 -9.41 16.19 -4.59
C VAL A 64 -10.03 16.84 -5.84
N ALA A 65 -9.24 17.03 -6.90
CA ALA A 65 -9.78 17.46 -8.20
C ALA A 65 -10.61 16.36 -8.90
N LEU A 66 -10.42 15.10 -8.54
CA LEU A 66 -11.07 13.93 -9.14
C LEU A 66 -12.10 13.26 -8.21
N HIS A 67 -12.02 13.52 -6.92
CA HIS A 67 -12.82 12.86 -5.89
C HIS A 67 -13.42 13.87 -4.91
N ARG A 68 -14.54 13.50 -4.29
CA ARG A 68 -15.11 14.30 -3.19
C ARG A 68 -14.21 14.18 -1.97
N GLY A 69 -13.78 15.29 -1.38
CA GLY A 69 -12.97 15.30 -0.18
C GLY A 69 -12.18 16.58 0.01
N LEU A 70 -11.40 16.62 1.07
CA LEU A 70 -10.54 17.74 1.45
C LEU A 70 -9.07 17.31 1.43
N ALA A 71 -8.17 18.23 1.12
CA ALA A 71 -6.73 18.03 1.28
C ALA A 71 -6.20 18.93 2.41
N LYS A 72 -5.30 18.39 3.22
CA LYS A 72 -4.64 19.13 4.30
C LYS A 72 -3.13 19.08 4.13
N PRO A 73 -2.40 20.13 4.57
CA PRO A 73 -0.97 20.24 4.35
C PRO A 73 -0.14 19.36 5.30
N THR A 74 -0.69 18.95 6.45
CA THR A 74 0.00 18.13 7.46
C THR A 74 -0.85 16.93 7.88
N PRO A 75 -0.21 15.83 8.37
CA PRO A 75 -0.95 14.69 8.93
C PRO A 75 -1.86 15.10 10.10
N VAL A 76 -1.35 15.92 11.03
CA VAL A 76 -2.10 16.35 12.21
C VAL A 76 -3.39 17.07 11.83
N GLU A 77 -3.36 17.99 10.87
CA GLU A 77 -4.55 18.69 10.41
C GLU A 77 -5.53 17.78 9.64
N ALA A 78 -5.00 16.76 8.96
CA ALA A 78 -5.85 15.84 8.19
C ALA A 78 -6.73 14.96 9.06
N VAL A 79 -6.34 14.71 10.32
CA VAL A 79 -6.99 13.76 11.22
C VAL A 79 -7.86 14.37 12.31
N GLU A 80 -7.87 15.71 12.49
CA GLU A 80 -8.51 16.42 13.61
C GLU A 80 -9.96 16.00 13.88
N ASP A 81 -10.71 15.68 12.83
CA ASP A 81 -12.12 15.28 12.93
C ASP A 81 -12.36 13.83 12.48
N ALA A 82 -11.31 13.07 12.17
CA ALA A 82 -11.46 11.72 11.66
C ALA A 82 -11.85 10.73 12.78
N GLU A 83 -12.81 9.88 12.49
CA GLU A 83 -13.19 8.73 13.33
C GLU A 83 -12.27 7.54 13.06
N VAL A 84 -11.85 7.39 11.78
CA VAL A 84 -10.90 6.38 11.34
C VAL A 84 -9.85 7.04 10.46
N VAL A 85 -8.59 6.75 10.74
CA VAL A 85 -7.43 7.23 9.99
C VAL A 85 -6.78 6.06 9.26
N MET A 86 -6.74 6.12 7.94
CA MET A 86 -6.07 5.14 7.08
C MET A 86 -4.68 5.64 6.71
N LEU A 87 -3.68 4.81 6.84
CA LEU A 87 -2.29 5.10 6.49
C LEU A 87 -1.81 4.11 5.41
N CYS A 88 -1.13 4.59 4.37
CA CYS A 88 -0.46 3.75 3.37
C CYS A 88 0.75 4.48 2.80
N VAL A 89 1.92 4.22 3.38
CA VAL A 89 3.19 4.89 3.06
C VAL A 89 4.27 3.89 2.60
N GLY A 90 5.55 4.25 2.64
CA GLY A 90 6.61 3.46 2.00
C GLY A 90 7.25 2.39 2.88
N ASN A 91 7.56 2.69 4.13
CA ASN A 91 8.37 1.87 5.03
C ASN A 91 8.16 2.28 6.50
N ASP A 92 8.88 1.64 7.43
CA ASP A 92 8.84 1.89 8.87
C ASP A 92 9.12 3.35 9.24
N ASP A 93 10.12 3.96 8.61
CA ASP A 93 10.49 5.36 8.89
C ASP A 93 9.42 6.35 8.41
N ASP A 94 8.80 6.07 7.27
CA ASP A 94 7.66 6.85 6.78
C ASP A 94 6.46 6.71 7.74
N VAL A 95 6.20 5.50 8.28
CA VAL A 95 5.14 5.26 9.30
C VAL A 95 5.42 6.10 10.55
N ARG A 96 6.63 5.99 11.12
CA ARG A 96 7.03 6.79 12.30
C ARG A 96 6.89 8.28 12.04
N SER A 97 7.40 8.75 10.91
CA SER A 97 7.37 10.17 10.54
C SER A 97 5.94 10.71 10.42
N VAL A 98 5.03 9.96 9.76
CA VAL A 98 3.66 10.40 9.51
C VAL A 98 2.78 10.26 10.76
N VAL A 99 3.05 9.29 11.63
CA VAL A 99 2.25 9.06 12.84
C VAL A 99 2.80 9.80 14.06
N LEU A 100 4.10 9.68 14.33
CA LEU A 100 4.75 10.16 15.56
C LEU A 100 5.57 11.44 15.37
N GLY A 101 5.79 11.89 14.15
CA GLY A 101 6.59 13.08 13.85
C GLY A 101 6.01 14.37 14.46
N PRO A 102 6.72 15.52 14.37
CA PRO A 102 6.32 16.78 15.00
C PRO A 102 4.92 17.28 14.59
N ASN A 103 4.49 17.01 13.35
CA ASN A 103 3.14 17.27 12.83
C ASN A 103 2.43 15.94 12.52
N GLY A 104 2.75 14.90 13.29
CA GLY A 104 2.26 13.54 13.07
C GLY A 104 0.78 13.39 13.41
N ALA A 105 0.18 12.40 12.78
CA ALA A 105 -1.25 12.14 12.88
C ALA A 105 -1.71 11.92 14.32
N LEU A 106 -0.94 11.18 15.11
CA LEU A 106 -1.34 10.84 16.49
C LEU A 106 -1.56 12.08 17.37
N ALA A 107 -0.87 13.20 17.10
CA ALA A 107 -1.05 14.45 17.83
C ALA A 107 -2.45 15.08 17.63
N GLY A 108 -3.06 14.89 16.44
CA GLY A 108 -4.39 15.42 16.11
C GLY A 108 -5.54 14.43 16.32
N MET A 109 -5.25 13.16 16.53
CA MET A 109 -6.27 12.12 16.75
C MET A 109 -6.93 12.26 18.12
N LYS A 110 -8.24 12.00 18.16
CA LYS A 110 -9.05 12.06 19.40
C LYS A 110 -9.14 10.68 20.05
N PRO A 111 -9.23 10.59 21.38
CA PRO A 111 -9.56 9.34 22.05
C PRO A 111 -10.82 8.70 21.46
N GLY A 112 -10.80 7.40 21.26
CA GLY A 112 -11.88 6.61 20.61
C GLY A 112 -11.81 6.56 19.08
N SER A 113 -10.92 7.35 18.42
CA SER A 113 -10.62 7.17 17.01
C SER A 113 -9.72 5.94 16.76
N ILE A 114 -9.60 5.52 15.52
CA ILE A 114 -8.85 4.30 15.15
C ILE A 114 -7.84 4.63 14.04
N LEU A 115 -6.58 4.20 14.22
CA LEU A 115 -5.54 4.22 13.19
C LEU A 115 -5.43 2.84 12.53
N VAL A 116 -5.50 2.81 11.19
CA VAL A 116 -5.37 1.60 10.37
C VAL A 116 -4.17 1.76 9.45
N ASP A 117 -3.17 0.92 9.62
CA ASP A 117 -1.94 0.98 8.80
C ASP A 117 -1.93 -0.10 7.72
N HIS A 118 -2.12 0.31 6.47
CA HIS A 118 -2.02 -0.54 5.28
C HIS A 118 -0.60 -0.65 4.72
N THR A 119 0.37 0.03 5.32
CA THR A 119 1.77 -0.05 4.90
C THR A 119 2.30 -1.46 5.09
N THR A 120 3.03 -2.00 4.13
CA THR A 120 3.87 -3.18 4.37
C THR A 120 5.12 -2.73 5.13
N ALA A 121 5.16 -3.03 6.41
CA ALA A 121 6.15 -2.59 7.38
C ALA A 121 6.57 -3.75 8.31
N SER A 122 7.46 -3.51 9.26
CA SER A 122 7.82 -4.51 10.26
C SER A 122 6.70 -4.71 11.29
N ALA A 123 6.63 -5.90 11.89
CA ALA A 123 5.75 -6.14 13.03
C ALA A 123 6.17 -5.32 14.26
N ASP A 124 7.44 -4.93 14.33
CA ASP A 124 7.96 -4.10 15.43
C ASP A 124 7.42 -2.67 15.36
N VAL A 125 7.44 -2.05 14.16
CA VAL A 125 6.83 -0.71 14.03
C VAL A 125 5.32 -0.75 14.27
N ALA A 126 4.64 -1.81 13.87
CA ALA A 126 3.21 -1.96 14.18
C ALA A 126 2.96 -1.97 15.69
N ARG A 127 3.77 -2.72 16.47
CA ARG A 127 3.70 -2.76 17.94
C ARG A 127 4.07 -1.41 18.58
N GLU A 128 5.11 -0.74 18.06
CA GLU A 128 5.52 0.60 18.49
C GLU A 128 4.38 1.61 18.33
N ILE A 129 3.76 1.66 17.17
CA ILE A 129 2.65 2.57 16.88
C ILE A 129 1.42 2.22 17.72
N ALA A 130 1.12 0.93 17.90
CA ALA A 130 -0.01 0.49 18.74
C ALA A 130 0.16 0.95 20.21
N ALA A 131 1.37 0.83 20.77
CA ALA A 131 1.67 1.30 22.11
C ALA A 131 1.44 2.81 22.26
N ALA A 132 1.95 3.59 21.30
CA ALA A 132 1.74 5.04 21.30
C ALA A 132 0.25 5.43 21.11
N CYS A 133 -0.51 4.69 20.30
CA CYS A 133 -1.96 4.87 20.15
C CYS A 133 -2.69 4.59 21.45
N ALA A 134 -2.35 3.51 22.16
CA ALA A 134 -2.97 3.11 23.41
C ALA A 134 -2.82 4.18 24.50
N GLU A 135 -1.64 4.83 24.61
CA GLU A 135 -1.38 5.94 25.54
C GLU A 135 -2.33 7.13 25.32
N ARG A 136 -2.91 7.25 24.14
CA ARG A 136 -3.84 8.33 23.76
C ARG A 136 -5.30 7.87 23.65
N GLY A 137 -5.59 6.62 24.00
CA GLY A 137 -6.93 6.04 23.87
C GLY A 137 -7.39 5.88 22.41
N VAL A 138 -6.43 5.71 21.47
CA VAL A 138 -6.66 5.48 20.04
C VAL A 138 -6.55 3.98 19.75
N GLY A 139 -7.53 3.41 19.04
CA GLY A 139 -7.46 2.03 18.56
C GLY A 139 -6.44 1.89 17.44
N PHE A 140 -5.84 0.69 17.29
CA PHE A 140 -4.86 0.42 16.23
C PHE A 140 -5.12 -0.91 15.53
N VAL A 141 -4.95 -0.94 14.20
CA VAL A 141 -5.00 -2.14 13.37
C VAL A 141 -3.86 -2.08 12.35
N ASP A 142 -2.95 -3.03 12.36
CA ASP A 142 -2.05 -3.26 11.23
C ASP A 142 -2.78 -4.10 10.17
N ALA A 143 -2.87 -3.57 8.97
CA ALA A 143 -3.76 -4.06 7.92
C ALA A 143 -3.11 -4.04 6.52
N PRO A 144 -1.90 -4.61 6.35
CA PRO A 144 -1.27 -4.65 5.04
C PRO A 144 -2.13 -5.40 4.02
N VAL A 145 -1.92 -5.05 2.75
CA VAL A 145 -2.78 -5.49 1.65
C VAL A 145 -2.04 -6.33 0.62
N SER A 146 -2.78 -7.19 -0.07
CA SER A 146 -2.35 -7.95 -1.24
C SER A 146 -3.35 -7.78 -2.40
N GLY A 147 -2.84 -7.82 -3.65
CA GLY A 147 -3.62 -7.61 -4.87
C GLY A 147 -3.00 -6.59 -5.82
N GLY A 148 -1.93 -5.89 -5.38
CA GLY A 148 -1.20 -4.90 -6.17
C GLY A 148 -2.07 -3.72 -6.60
N GLN A 149 -1.54 -2.92 -7.53
CA GLN A 149 -2.22 -1.73 -8.04
C GLN A 149 -3.58 -2.07 -8.68
N ALA A 150 -3.67 -3.15 -9.44
CA ALA A 150 -4.91 -3.59 -10.06
C ALA A 150 -5.98 -3.94 -9.01
N GLY A 151 -5.60 -4.66 -7.94
CA GLY A 151 -6.50 -4.95 -6.83
C GLY A 151 -7.00 -3.69 -6.13
N ALA A 152 -6.13 -2.70 -5.91
CA ALA A 152 -6.50 -1.42 -5.32
C ALA A 152 -7.47 -0.64 -6.21
N GLN A 153 -7.20 -0.56 -7.52
CA GLN A 153 -8.04 0.13 -8.50
C GLN A 153 -9.44 -0.51 -8.64
N ASN A 154 -9.50 -1.83 -8.58
CA ASN A 154 -10.74 -2.60 -8.75
C ASN A 154 -11.53 -2.81 -7.44
N GLY A 155 -11.05 -2.30 -6.30
CA GLY A 155 -11.69 -2.53 -5.00
C GLY A 155 -11.65 -4.00 -4.57
N ALA A 156 -10.61 -4.75 -4.95
CA ALA A 156 -10.53 -6.21 -4.81
C ALA A 156 -9.28 -6.66 -4.02
N LEU A 157 -8.85 -5.85 -3.04
CA LEU A 157 -7.70 -6.19 -2.18
C LEU A 157 -8.05 -7.29 -1.19
N THR A 158 -7.04 -8.06 -0.81
CA THR A 158 -7.07 -8.92 0.38
C THR A 158 -6.34 -8.18 1.49
N VAL A 159 -6.98 -8.04 2.65
CA VAL A 159 -6.45 -7.31 3.81
C VAL A 159 -6.18 -8.28 4.95
N MET A 160 -4.95 -8.30 5.45
CA MET A 160 -4.50 -9.14 6.55
C MET A 160 -4.42 -8.27 7.81
N CYS A 161 -5.30 -8.48 8.79
CA CYS A 161 -5.38 -7.61 9.96
C CYS A 161 -4.77 -8.24 11.22
N GLY A 162 -4.05 -7.41 11.98
CA GLY A 162 -3.63 -7.64 13.34
C GLY A 162 -4.25 -6.57 14.26
N CYS A 163 -4.92 -7.00 15.34
CA CYS A 163 -5.57 -6.10 16.27
C CYS A 163 -5.80 -6.80 17.60
N ASP A 164 -5.52 -6.12 18.74
CA ASP A 164 -5.72 -6.70 20.06
C ASP A 164 -7.18 -6.60 20.53
N ASP A 165 -7.98 -5.69 19.97
CA ASP A 165 -9.41 -5.54 20.29
C ASP A 165 -10.30 -5.93 19.09
N PRO A 166 -10.98 -7.08 19.15
CA PRO A 166 -11.90 -7.51 18.11
C PRO A 166 -13.03 -6.52 17.80
N ALA A 167 -13.46 -5.71 18.78
CA ALA A 167 -14.50 -4.71 18.56
C ALA A 167 -13.99 -3.53 17.71
N VAL A 168 -12.71 -3.18 17.83
CA VAL A 168 -12.03 -2.21 16.94
C VAL A 168 -11.94 -2.78 15.54
N PHE A 169 -11.54 -4.06 15.38
CA PHE A 169 -11.47 -4.72 14.09
C PHE A 169 -12.82 -4.72 13.35
N GLU A 170 -13.92 -5.07 14.02
CA GLU A 170 -15.25 -5.11 13.38
C GLU A 170 -15.68 -3.73 12.86
N LYS A 171 -15.34 -2.64 13.55
CA LYS A 171 -15.58 -1.28 13.04
C LYS A 171 -14.74 -0.98 11.79
N VAL A 172 -13.47 -1.36 11.81
CA VAL A 172 -12.53 -1.15 10.69
C VAL A 172 -12.92 -1.97 9.47
N LYS A 173 -13.38 -3.21 9.65
CA LYS A 173 -13.82 -4.12 8.58
C LYS A 173 -14.89 -3.48 7.70
N VAL A 174 -15.83 -2.73 8.30
CA VAL A 174 -16.87 -2.01 7.55
C VAL A 174 -16.27 -0.89 6.69
N VAL A 175 -15.27 -0.16 7.23
CA VAL A 175 -14.61 0.95 6.50
C VAL A 175 -13.71 0.42 5.38
N ILE A 176 -13.12 -0.76 5.53
CA ILE A 176 -12.27 -1.42 4.52
C ILE A 176 -13.09 -2.04 3.37
N ALA A 177 -14.33 -2.45 3.62
CA ALA A 177 -15.17 -3.17 2.67
C ALA A 177 -15.24 -2.55 1.25
N PRO A 178 -15.29 -1.22 1.05
CA PRO A 178 -15.38 -0.62 -0.29
C PRO A 178 -14.20 -0.92 -1.23
N TYR A 179 -13.02 -1.29 -0.70
CA TYR A 179 -11.83 -1.58 -1.51
C TYR A 179 -11.23 -2.98 -1.29
N SER A 180 -11.94 -3.85 -0.58
CA SER A 180 -11.47 -5.20 -0.32
C SER A 180 -12.48 -6.27 -0.73
N ARG A 181 -11.97 -7.42 -1.17
CA ARG A 181 -12.76 -8.65 -1.39
C ARG A 181 -12.67 -9.61 -0.20
N ALA A 182 -11.66 -9.47 0.65
CA ALA A 182 -11.44 -10.26 1.85
C ALA A 182 -10.69 -9.42 2.89
N CYS A 183 -11.14 -9.50 4.14
CA CYS A 183 -10.52 -8.80 5.27
C CYS A 183 -10.69 -9.69 6.51
N GLU A 184 -9.57 -10.20 7.06
CA GLU A 184 -9.59 -11.16 8.15
C GLU A 184 -8.64 -10.75 9.28
N LEU A 185 -9.08 -10.95 10.53
CA LEU A 185 -8.27 -10.80 11.73
C LEU A 185 -7.44 -12.07 11.95
N LEU A 186 -6.11 -11.93 11.91
CA LEU A 186 -5.17 -13.05 11.97
C LEU A 186 -4.49 -13.20 13.34
N GLY A 187 -4.76 -12.31 14.26
CA GLY A 187 -4.22 -12.31 15.63
C GLY A 187 -4.10 -10.91 16.19
N GLY A 188 -3.36 -10.74 17.28
CA GLY A 188 -3.05 -9.46 17.89
C GLY A 188 -2.21 -8.56 17.00
N VAL A 189 -1.88 -7.35 17.49
CA VAL A 189 -1.08 -6.35 16.77
C VAL A 189 0.24 -6.95 16.25
N GLY A 190 0.55 -6.67 14.98
CA GLY A 190 1.70 -7.21 14.24
C GLY A 190 1.38 -8.48 13.44
N SER A 191 0.27 -9.16 13.73
CA SER A 191 -0.09 -10.40 13.00
C SER A 191 -0.44 -10.15 11.54
N GLY A 192 -1.00 -9.01 11.19
CA GLY A 192 -1.22 -8.61 9.81
C GLY A 192 0.11 -8.47 9.05
N GLN A 193 1.10 -7.81 9.65
CA GLN A 193 2.44 -7.66 9.06
C GLN A 193 3.14 -9.02 8.92
N LEU A 194 3.07 -9.89 9.94
CA LEU A 194 3.61 -11.24 9.87
C LEU A 194 2.96 -12.07 8.75
N ALA A 195 1.64 -11.99 8.61
CA ALA A 195 0.92 -12.64 7.52
C ALA A 195 1.33 -12.08 6.14
N LYS A 196 1.56 -10.76 6.05
CA LYS A 196 2.09 -10.15 4.83
C LYS A 196 3.49 -10.64 4.51
N MET A 197 4.36 -10.86 5.50
CA MET A 197 5.68 -11.48 5.29
C MET A 197 5.56 -12.89 4.69
N VAL A 198 4.65 -13.73 5.20
CA VAL A 198 4.37 -15.06 4.62
C VAL A 198 3.94 -14.93 3.16
N ASN A 199 3.05 -13.98 2.85
CA ASN A 199 2.63 -13.71 1.47
C ASN A 199 3.82 -13.34 0.57
N GLN A 200 4.74 -12.48 1.02
CA GLN A 200 5.90 -12.04 0.24
C GLN A 200 6.93 -13.16 0.04
N ILE A 201 7.16 -14.00 1.06
CA ILE A 201 7.97 -15.22 0.96
C ILE A 201 7.43 -16.15 -0.13
N CYS A 202 6.12 -16.43 -0.12
CA CYS A 202 5.48 -17.27 -1.14
C CYS A 202 5.61 -16.66 -2.55
N ILE A 203 5.35 -15.35 -2.69
CA ILE A 203 5.47 -14.66 -3.99
C ILE A 203 6.89 -14.74 -4.53
N ALA A 204 7.92 -14.55 -3.69
CA ALA A 204 9.30 -14.62 -4.12
C ALA A 204 9.61 -15.97 -4.80
N GLY A 205 9.22 -17.09 -4.16
CA GLY A 205 9.43 -18.42 -4.71
C GLY A 205 8.62 -18.70 -5.98
N VAL A 206 7.36 -18.29 -5.99
CA VAL A 206 6.48 -18.47 -7.16
C VAL A 206 7.01 -17.71 -8.37
N VAL A 207 7.44 -16.46 -8.20
CA VAL A 207 7.94 -15.65 -9.33
C VAL A 207 9.28 -16.18 -9.83
N GLN A 208 10.19 -16.61 -8.95
CA GLN A 208 11.46 -17.19 -9.36
C GLN A 208 11.25 -18.51 -10.12
N GLY A 209 10.42 -19.41 -9.59
CA GLY A 209 10.11 -20.67 -10.28
C GLY A 209 9.46 -20.45 -11.64
N LEU A 210 8.56 -19.47 -11.75
CA LEU A 210 7.95 -19.10 -13.02
C LEU A 210 8.97 -18.53 -14.01
N ALA A 211 9.90 -17.68 -13.53
CA ALA A 211 10.97 -17.11 -14.37
C ALA A 211 11.85 -18.21 -14.98
N GLU A 212 12.27 -19.19 -14.17
CA GLU A 212 13.05 -20.34 -14.63
C GLU A 212 12.27 -21.19 -15.61
N GLY A 213 10.98 -21.47 -15.32
CA GLY A 213 10.10 -22.25 -16.19
C GLY A 213 9.90 -21.60 -17.57
N ILE A 214 9.68 -20.27 -17.61
CA ILE A 214 9.54 -19.54 -18.88
C ILE A 214 10.85 -19.54 -19.66
N ASN A 215 11.98 -19.27 -19.00
CA ASN A 215 13.29 -19.33 -19.68
C ASN A 215 13.57 -20.73 -20.22
N PHE A 216 13.29 -21.78 -19.45
CA PHE A 216 13.43 -23.18 -19.92
C PHE A 216 12.55 -23.44 -21.14
N ALA A 217 11.27 -23.03 -21.11
CA ALA A 217 10.34 -23.21 -22.22
C ALA A 217 10.85 -22.53 -23.49
N GLN A 218 11.29 -21.28 -23.40
CA GLN A 218 11.85 -20.54 -24.53
C GLN A 218 13.10 -21.24 -25.12
N ARG A 219 14.01 -21.74 -24.25
CA ARG A 219 15.22 -22.49 -24.68
C ARG A 219 14.87 -23.82 -25.31
N ALA A 220 13.79 -24.48 -24.88
CA ALA A 220 13.30 -25.73 -25.45
C ALA A 220 12.47 -25.54 -26.74
N GLY A 221 12.27 -24.30 -27.18
CA GLY A 221 11.47 -23.99 -28.37
C GLY A 221 9.96 -24.18 -28.16
N LEU A 222 9.47 -24.16 -26.90
CA LEU A 222 8.05 -24.27 -26.61
C LEU A 222 7.36 -22.91 -26.77
N ASP A 223 6.14 -22.94 -27.25
CA ASP A 223 5.25 -21.78 -27.25
C ASP A 223 4.77 -21.51 -25.82
N VAL A 224 5.23 -20.41 -25.21
CA VAL A 224 4.97 -20.07 -23.81
C VAL A 224 3.47 -19.84 -23.57
N GLU A 225 2.74 -19.25 -24.50
CA GLU A 225 1.32 -18.98 -24.35
C GLU A 225 0.50 -20.28 -24.32
N LYS A 226 0.78 -21.19 -25.25
CA LYS A 226 0.15 -22.53 -25.26
C LYS A 226 0.53 -23.34 -24.03
N LEU A 227 1.80 -23.31 -23.62
CA LEU A 227 2.27 -23.99 -22.43
C LEU A 227 1.50 -23.53 -21.19
N VAL A 228 1.45 -22.22 -20.94
CA VAL A 228 0.75 -21.62 -19.79
C VAL A 228 -0.75 -21.93 -19.84
N GLY A 229 -1.37 -21.92 -21.03
CA GLY A 229 -2.78 -22.31 -21.21
C GLY A 229 -3.08 -23.75 -20.77
N VAL A 230 -2.08 -24.63 -20.77
CA VAL A 230 -2.22 -26.03 -20.30
C VAL A 230 -1.87 -26.15 -18.82
N ILE A 231 -0.64 -25.76 -18.43
CA ILE A 231 -0.15 -25.95 -17.05
C ILE A 231 -0.85 -25.07 -16.03
N GLY A 232 -1.40 -23.94 -16.46
CA GLY A 232 -2.21 -23.03 -15.64
C GLY A 232 -3.56 -23.63 -15.18
N LYS A 233 -3.93 -24.82 -15.69
CA LYS A 233 -5.10 -25.58 -15.23
C LYS A 233 -4.76 -26.69 -14.22
N GLY A 234 -3.48 -26.85 -13.92
CA GLY A 234 -2.95 -27.88 -13.02
C GLY A 234 -2.33 -27.29 -11.75
N ALA A 235 -1.58 -28.13 -11.05
CA ALA A 235 -0.98 -27.81 -9.74
C ALA A 235 0.05 -26.68 -9.75
N ALA A 236 0.60 -26.35 -10.93
CA ALA A 236 1.56 -25.25 -11.09
C ALA A 236 0.91 -23.86 -11.24
N GLN A 237 -0.43 -23.80 -11.31
CA GLN A 237 -1.17 -22.54 -11.45
C GLN A 237 -0.83 -21.56 -10.34
N SER A 238 -0.74 -20.30 -10.69
CA SER A 238 -0.62 -19.19 -9.76
C SER A 238 -1.14 -17.89 -10.40
N TRP A 239 -1.54 -16.93 -9.56
CA TRP A 239 -1.86 -15.58 -10.06
C TRP A 239 -0.74 -14.99 -10.90
N GLN A 240 0.51 -15.25 -10.52
CA GLN A 240 1.69 -14.77 -11.26
C GLN A 240 1.77 -15.40 -12.64
N MET A 241 1.50 -16.71 -12.76
CA MET A 241 1.44 -17.38 -14.05
C MET A 241 0.36 -16.77 -14.95
N ASP A 242 -0.85 -16.60 -14.44
CA ASP A 242 -1.98 -16.09 -15.23
C ASP A 242 -1.79 -14.64 -15.67
N ASN A 243 -1.11 -13.81 -14.87
CA ASN A 243 -1.04 -12.36 -15.09
C ASN A 243 0.34 -11.85 -15.50
N ARG A 244 1.38 -12.68 -15.45
CA ARG A 244 2.77 -12.26 -15.73
C ARG A 244 3.48 -13.10 -16.77
N ALA A 245 3.12 -14.35 -16.99
CA ALA A 245 3.87 -15.21 -17.91
C ALA A 245 4.01 -14.61 -19.33
N GLY A 246 2.94 -14.01 -19.86
CA GLY A 246 2.96 -13.39 -21.19
C GLY A 246 3.90 -12.19 -21.28
N THR A 247 3.92 -11.31 -20.28
CA THR A 247 4.81 -10.14 -20.22
C THR A 247 6.25 -10.54 -19.92
N MET A 248 6.48 -11.56 -19.08
CA MET A 248 7.80 -12.14 -18.83
C MET A 248 8.42 -12.70 -20.12
N ALA A 249 7.64 -13.42 -20.91
CA ALA A 249 8.09 -13.97 -22.19
C ALA A 249 8.48 -12.90 -23.22
N LYS A 250 7.87 -11.70 -23.13
CA LYS A 250 8.12 -10.55 -24.01
C LYS A 250 9.16 -9.58 -23.48
N GLY A 251 9.61 -9.73 -22.23
CA GLY A 251 10.55 -8.79 -21.59
C GLY A 251 9.92 -7.45 -21.20
N GLU A 252 8.62 -7.42 -20.90
CA GLU A 252 7.87 -6.21 -20.52
C GLU A 252 7.72 -6.15 -19.01
N PHE A 253 8.24 -5.07 -18.35
CA PHE A 253 8.29 -4.97 -16.89
C PHE A 253 7.89 -3.60 -16.31
N GLU A 254 7.50 -2.61 -17.13
CA GLU A 254 7.21 -1.25 -16.67
C GLU A 254 5.79 -1.10 -16.11
N PHE A 255 5.44 -1.92 -15.13
CA PHE A 255 4.14 -1.94 -14.46
C PHE A 255 4.23 -2.64 -13.10
N GLY A 256 3.11 -2.78 -12.43
CA GLY A 256 2.92 -3.67 -11.29
C GLY A 256 3.65 -3.27 -10.00
N PHE A 257 4.36 -4.22 -9.40
CA PHE A 257 5.00 -4.08 -8.10
C PHE A 257 6.52 -3.98 -8.24
N ALA A 258 7.07 -2.79 -7.95
CA ALA A 258 8.47 -2.50 -8.19
C ALA A 258 9.43 -3.34 -7.36
N VAL A 259 10.52 -3.80 -7.99
CA VAL A 259 11.60 -4.58 -7.37
C VAL A 259 12.14 -3.95 -6.08
N GLU A 260 12.29 -2.62 -6.03
CA GLU A 260 12.77 -1.93 -4.82
C GLU A 260 11.87 -2.18 -3.60
N TRP A 261 10.55 -2.24 -3.78
CA TRP A 261 9.61 -2.52 -2.70
C TRP A 261 9.61 -4.00 -2.32
N MET A 262 9.75 -4.89 -3.30
CA MET A 262 9.90 -6.33 -2.99
C MET A 262 11.17 -6.59 -2.18
N ARG A 263 12.30 -5.95 -2.52
CA ARG A 263 13.53 -6.07 -1.74
C ARG A 263 13.38 -5.55 -0.31
N LYS A 264 12.69 -4.42 -0.14
CA LYS A 264 12.33 -3.94 1.21
C LYS A 264 11.52 -5.00 1.96
N ASP A 265 10.50 -5.57 1.34
CA ASP A 265 9.64 -6.57 1.97
C ASP A 265 10.41 -7.84 2.33
N LEU A 266 11.28 -8.34 1.44
CA LEU A 266 12.12 -9.52 1.72
C LEU A 266 13.15 -9.23 2.82
N GLY A 267 13.70 -8.02 2.89
CA GLY A 267 14.56 -7.58 3.99
C GLY A 267 13.84 -7.71 5.34
N ILE A 268 12.61 -7.19 5.44
CA ILE A 268 11.77 -7.32 6.65
C ILE A 268 11.54 -8.81 6.99
N CYS A 269 11.28 -9.67 5.99
CA CYS A 269 11.12 -11.11 6.21
C CYS A 269 12.38 -11.76 6.78
N LEU A 270 13.55 -11.41 6.26
CA LEU A 270 14.84 -11.96 6.69
C LEU A 270 15.20 -11.50 8.11
N ASP A 271 14.95 -10.21 8.43
CA ASP A 271 15.15 -9.67 9.78
C ASP A 271 14.24 -10.36 10.80
N GLU A 272 12.98 -10.57 10.46
CA GLU A 272 12.04 -11.29 11.31
C GLU A 272 12.43 -12.76 11.48
N ALA A 273 12.92 -13.41 10.42
CA ALA A 273 13.39 -14.79 10.49
C ALA A 273 14.59 -14.97 11.45
N GLN A 274 15.47 -13.96 11.56
CA GLN A 274 16.56 -13.98 12.56
C GLN A 274 16.02 -13.94 13.99
N ARG A 275 14.90 -13.25 14.23
CA ARG A 275 14.30 -13.15 15.56
C ARG A 275 13.50 -14.39 15.97
N ASN A 276 12.72 -14.94 15.03
CA ASN A 276 11.82 -16.07 15.32
C ASN A 276 12.42 -17.44 15.01
N GLY A 277 13.64 -17.49 14.45
CA GLY A 277 14.37 -18.73 14.12
C GLY A 277 13.91 -19.42 12.84
N ALA A 278 13.07 -18.80 12.01
CA ALA A 278 12.66 -19.36 10.71
C ALA A 278 13.85 -19.42 9.74
N ARG A 279 13.84 -20.44 8.86
CA ARG A 279 14.88 -20.61 7.84
C ARG A 279 14.33 -20.24 6.48
N LEU A 280 14.88 -19.20 5.84
CA LEU A 280 14.41 -18.64 4.58
C LEU A 280 15.47 -18.66 3.47
N PRO A 281 16.09 -19.82 3.13
CA PRO A 281 17.21 -19.86 2.18
C PRO A 281 16.79 -19.40 0.78
N MET A 282 15.60 -19.80 0.30
CA MET A 282 15.07 -19.39 -1.00
C MET A 282 14.79 -17.87 -1.03
N THR A 283 14.16 -17.33 -0.01
CA THR A 283 13.87 -15.88 0.09
C THR A 283 15.15 -15.04 0.06
N ALA A 284 16.19 -15.45 0.79
CA ALA A 284 17.49 -14.79 0.79
C ALA A 284 18.16 -14.83 -0.61
N LEU A 285 18.07 -15.95 -1.31
CA LEU A 285 18.62 -16.09 -2.66
C LEU A 285 17.87 -15.20 -3.65
N VAL A 286 16.54 -15.18 -3.60
CA VAL A 286 15.71 -14.36 -4.49
C VAL A 286 15.92 -12.86 -4.22
N ASP A 287 16.13 -12.44 -2.96
CA ASP A 287 16.50 -11.05 -2.69
C ASP A 287 17.82 -10.66 -3.40
N GLN A 288 18.83 -11.56 -3.42
CA GLN A 288 20.07 -11.32 -4.15
C GLN A 288 19.86 -11.24 -5.66
N PHE A 289 18.93 -12.02 -6.23
CA PHE A 289 18.55 -11.89 -7.63
C PHE A 289 17.89 -10.53 -7.92
N TYR A 290 16.99 -10.08 -7.07
CA TYR A 290 16.43 -8.72 -7.19
C TYR A 290 17.49 -7.62 -7.05
N ALA A 291 18.52 -7.81 -6.22
CA ALA A 291 19.65 -6.89 -6.17
C ALA A 291 20.36 -6.79 -7.52
N GLN A 292 20.53 -7.92 -8.23
CA GLN A 292 21.12 -7.93 -9.58
C GLN A 292 20.20 -7.24 -10.60
N VAL A 293 18.87 -7.44 -10.52
CA VAL A 293 17.92 -6.70 -11.37
C VAL A 293 18.05 -5.20 -11.16
N MET A 294 18.16 -4.75 -9.90
CA MET A 294 18.37 -3.33 -9.60
C MET A 294 19.70 -2.80 -10.16
N ALA A 295 20.78 -3.57 -10.08
CA ALA A 295 22.08 -3.21 -10.63
C ALA A 295 22.06 -3.07 -12.16
N ARG A 296 21.16 -3.77 -12.84
CA ARG A 296 20.90 -3.63 -14.30
C ARG A 296 19.89 -2.53 -14.65
N GLY A 297 19.55 -1.65 -13.72
CA GLY A 297 18.62 -0.52 -13.95
C GLY A 297 17.14 -0.83 -13.67
N GLY A 298 16.81 -2.07 -13.30
CA GLY A 298 15.42 -2.53 -13.10
C GLY A 298 14.80 -2.19 -11.75
N ARG A 299 15.28 -1.14 -11.06
CA ARG A 299 14.78 -0.73 -9.74
C ARG A 299 13.26 -0.55 -9.68
N ARG A 300 12.68 -0.01 -10.76
CA ARG A 300 11.24 0.27 -10.87
C ARG A 300 10.47 -0.79 -11.66
N TRP A 301 11.13 -1.79 -12.19
CA TRP A 301 10.48 -2.88 -12.91
C TRP A 301 9.61 -3.74 -11.99
N ASP A 302 8.61 -4.37 -12.56
CA ASP A 302 7.78 -5.37 -11.87
C ASP A 302 8.63 -6.55 -11.38
N THR A 303 8.23 -7.16 -10.26
CA THR A 303 8.91 -8.32 -9.67
C THR A 303 9.10 -9.49 -10.64
N SER A 304 8.27 -9.60 -11.67
CA SER A 304 8.41 -10.61 -12.73
C SER A 304 9.69 -10.47 -13.56
N SER A 305 10.42 -9.36 -13.43
CA SER A 305 11.70 -9.10 -14.11
C SER A 305 12.84 -10.04 -13.72
N LEU A 306 12.66 -10.95 -12.76
CA LEU A 306 13.64 -12.02 -12.48
C LEU A 306 14.01 -12.84 -13.73
N VAL A 307 13.08 -13.03 -14.65
CA VAL A 307 13.34 -13.72 -15.92
C VAL A 307 14.41 -13.03 -16.76
N HIS A 308 14.56 -11.70 -16.65
CA HIS A 308 15.58 -10.93 -17.37
C HIS A 308 17.02 -11.33 -16.99
N LEU A 309 17.23 -11.84 -15.76
CA LEU A 309 18.56 -12.35 -15.37
C LEU A 309 18.94 -13.64 -16.07
N LEU A 310 17.99 -14.40 -16.58
CA LEU A 310 18.14 -15.72 -17.20
C LEU A 310 18.22 -15.65 -18.73
N GLN A 311 17.79 -14.54 -19.32
CA GLN A 311 17.87 -14.29 -20.76
C GLN A 311 19.31 -13.90 -21.11
N LYS A 312 19.80 -14.37 -22.30
CA LYS A 312 21.10 -13.90 -22.80
C LYS A 312 20.94 -12.48 -23.34
N ASP A 313 21.95 -11.67 -23.04
CA ASP A 313 22.19 -10.40 -23.72
C ASP A 313 22.35 -10.62 -25.22
#